data_8eb39e0023c9b3ff520ed154ab494582
#
_entry.id   8eb39e0023c9b3ff520ed154ab494582
#
_cell.length_a   1.000
_cell.length_b   1.000
_cell.length_c   1.000
_cell.angle_alpha   90.00
_cell.angle_beta   90.00
_cell.angle_gamma   90.00
#
_symmetry.space_group_name_H-M   'P 1'
#
loop_
_entity.id
_entity.type
_entity.pdbx_description
1 polymer ?
#
loop_
_entity_poly.entity_id
_entity_poly.type
_entity_poly.pdbx_seq_one_letter_code
_entity_poly.pdbx_strand_id
1 'polypeptide(L)'
;MLHAGKYIVTDEKEENGLANTQQDRFKDILKEYWGYPDFRGIQREIIESISQGKDTLGLMPTGGGKSITFQVPAIAMEGVCIVVTPLIALMKDQVEHLRHKGVKAYAIYSSMQRAEILKILDNAVLGGVTLLYVSPERLSTEQFLIKLKHMKVSFITVDEAHCISQWGYDFRPSYLAISEIRKVKPEAPVLALTATATPATIDDIQDKLGFKQKNVFRMSFERKNLAYIVRETSDKKEQMVHILESVEGSAIVYVYSRQKTKEMAEYLQQAGISATFYHAGLEHSTRDERQTMWQEDKVKVMVATNAFGMGIDKPDVRVVIH
;
A
#
# COMPACT_ATOMS: atom_id res chain seq x y z
N MET A 1 0.29 59.63 35.97
CA MET A 1 0.79 58.26 36.10
C MET A 1 0.28 57.45 34.92
N LEU A 2 1.12 57.27 33.93
CA LEU A 2 0.79 56.54 32.69
C LEU A 2 1.22 55.06 32.85
N HIS A 3 0.27 54.15 32.74
CA HIS A 3 0.54 52.73 32.67
C HIS A 3 0.82 52.34 31.21
N ALA A 4 2.05 51.94 30.91
CA ALA A 4 2.45 51.37 29.63
C ALA A 4 2.01 49.89 29.58
N GLY A 5 1.04 49.58 28.73
CA GLY A 5 0.70 48.19 28.36
C GLY A 5 1.78 47.62 27.47
N LYS A 6 2.43 46.53 27.91
CA LYS A 6 3.29 45.68 27.08
C LYS A 6 2.39 44.86 26.16
N TYR A 7 2.44 45.12 24.87
CA TYR A 7 1.96 44.22 23.84
C TYR A 7 2.99 43.11 23.66
N ILE A 8 2.61 41.87 23.99
CA ILE A 8 3.34 40.70 23.58
C ILE A 8 2.95 40.42 22.12
N VAL A 9 3.84 40.75 21.19
CA VAL A 9 3.73 40.29 19.79
C VAL A 9 4.21 38.88 19.78
N THR A 10 3.30 37.92 19.77
CA THR A 10 3.61 36.53 19.50
C THR A 10 3.98 36.39 18.03
N ASP A 11 5.14 35.77 17.76
CA ASP A 11 5.70 35.60 16.44
C ASP A 11 4.89 34.60 15.58
N GLU A 12 3.79 35.06 14.99
CA GLU A 12 3.10 34.32 13.90
C GLU A 12 3.98 34.12 12.64
N LYS A 13 5.12 34.83 12.55
CA LYS A 13 6.04 34.72 11.43
C LYS A 13 6.97 33.51 11.52
N GLU A 14 7.33 33.04 12.70
CA GLU A 14 8.21 31.87 12.85
C GLU A 14 7.45 30.56 12.56
N GLU A 15 6.20 30.42 12.97
CA GLU A 15 5.40 29.24 12.68
C GLU A 15 5.10 29.11 11.17
N ASN A 16 4.79 30.20 10.49
CA ASN A 16 4.59 30.21 9.04
C ASN A 16 5.88 29.94 8.24
N GLY A 17 7.02 30.40 8.74
CA GLY A 17 8.33 30.14 8.12
C GLY A 17 8.76 28.67 8.20
N LEU A 18 8.54 28.02 9.34
CA LEU A 18 8.84 26.60 9.56
C LEU A 18 7.90 25.69 8.76
N ALA A 19 6.61 26.01 8.69
CA ALA A 19 5.64 25.27 7.89
C ALA A 19 5.97 25.33 6.38
N ASN A 20 6.37 26.49 5.89
CA ASN A 20 6.71 26.68 4.47
C ASN A 20 8.02 25.93 4.08
N THR A 21 9.01 25.92 4.97
CA THR A 21 10.27 25.19 4.76
C THR A 21 10.05 23.66 4.77
N GLN A 22 9.13 23.16 5.56
CA GLN A 22 8.80 21.73 5.64
C GLN A 22 7.97 21.27 4.45
N GLN A 23 7.09 22.11 3.92
CA GLN A 23 6.33 21.86 2.70
C GLN A 23 7.23 21.73 1.47
N ASP A 24 8.21 22.59 1.33
CA ASP A 24 9.18 22.52 0.24
C ASP A 24 10.00 21.24 0.33
N ARG A 25 10.41 20.80 1.54
CA ARG A 25 11.18 19.57 1.75
C ARG A 25 10.44 18.31 1.27
N PHE A 26 9.15 18.16 1.49
CA PHE A 26 8.40 17.01 0.99
C PHE A 26 8.34 16.98 -0.53
N LYS A 27 8.18 18.13 -1.15
CA LYS A 27 8.17 18.26 -2.61
C LYS A 27 9.54 17.97 -3.22
N ASP A 28 10.60 18.42 -2.58
CA ASP A 28 11.97 18.14 -3.01
C ASP A 28 12.26 16.62 -2.97
N ILE A 29 11.89 15.95 -1.88
CA ILE A 29 12.01 14.49 -1.76
C ILE A 29 11.18 13.78 -2.85
N LEU A 30 9.94 14.22 -3.09
CA LEU A 30 9.10 13.65 -4.14
C LEU A 30 9.77 13.76 -5.51
N LYS A 31 10.33 14.91 -5.83
CA LYS A 31 11.02 15.17 -7.08
C LYS A 31 12.32 14.37 -7.19
N GLU A 32 13.13 14.35 -6.14
CA GLU A 32 14.42 13.65 -6.11
C GLU A 32 14.26 12.14 -6.29
N TYR A 33 13.35 11.51 -5.53
CA TYR A 33 13.23 10.05 -5.49
C TYR A 33 12.26 9.48 -6.53
N TRP A 34 11.23 10.24 -6.94
CA TRP A 34 10.20 9.75 -7.88
C TRP A 34 10.11 10.54 -9.18
N GLY A 35 10.76 11.70 -9.28
CA GLY A 35 10.71 12.55 -10.48
C GLY A 35 9.37 13.28 -10.67
N TYR A 36 8.47 13.24 -9.68
CA TYR A 36 7.18 13.90 -9.80
C TYR A 36 7.29 15.38 -9.39
N PRO A 37 6.71 16.30 -10.18
CA PRO A 37 6.81 17.73 -9.91
C PRO A 37 5.94 18.18 -8.73
N ASP A 38 4.83 17.46 -8.44
CA ASP A 38 3.92 17.77 -7.35
C ASP A 38 3.10 16.56 -6.88
N PHE A 39 2.49 16.67 -5.73
CA PHE A 39 1.56 15.69 -5.16
C PHE A 39 0.24 15.65 -5.92
N ARG A 40 -0.46 14.52 -5.85
CA ARG A 40 -1.74 14.30 -6.52
C ARG A 40 -2.86 14.15 -5.50
N GLY A 41 -4.02 14.75 -5.80
CA GLY A 41 -5.20 14.63 -4.93
C GLY A 41 -4.90 15.03 -3.50
N ILE A 42 -5.21 14.15 -2.56
CA ILE A 42 -5.07 14.36 -1.10
C ILE A 42 -3.73 13.90 -0.53
N GLN A 43 -2.72 13.62 -1.36
CA GLN A 43 -1.43 13.11 -0.87
C GLN A 43 -0.74 14.10 0.06
N ARG A 44 -0.75 15.38 -0.31
CA ARG A 44 -0.13 16.46 0.48
C ARG A 44 -0.77 16.56 1.85
N GLU A 45 -2.08 16.62 1.92
CA GLU A 45 -2.85 16.76 3.16
C GLU A 45 -2.60 15.58 4.11
N ILE A 46 -2.49 14.36 3.58
CA ILE A 46 -2.14 13.16 4.37
C ILE A 46 -0.71 13.27 4.92
N ILE A 47 0.25 13.66 4.08
CA ILE A 47 1.66 13.82 4.47
C ILE A 47 1.81 14.87 5.57
N GLU A 48 1.18 16.02 5.41
CA GLU A 48 1.20 17.09 6.41
C GLU A 48 0.56 16.65 7.73
N SER A 49 -0.59 15.97 7.65
CA SER A 49 -1.31 15.47 8.82
C SER A 49 -0.47 14.49 9.65
N ILE A 50 0.13 13.48 9.02
CA ILE A 50 0.96 12.49 9.73
C ILE A 50 2.25 13.12 10.25
N SER A 51 2.84 14.05 9.52
CA SER A 51 4.06 14.75 9.92
C SER A 51 3.86 15.71 11.09
N GLN A 52 2.62 16.17 11.30
CA GLN A 52 2.20 16.94 12.48
C GLN A 52 1.90 16.04 13.70
N GLY A 53 2.14 14.73 13.61
CA GLY A 53 1.87 13.79 14.71
C GLY A 53 0.40 13.40 14.88
N LYS A 54 -0.45 13.65 13.87
CA LYS A 54 -1.88 13.30 13.90
C LYS A 54 -2.10 11.90 13.35
N ASP A 55 -2.90 11.11 14.06
CA ASP A 55 -3.44 9.86 13.49
C ASP A 55 -4.26 10.20 12.25
N THR A 56 -4.06 9.45 11.18
CA THR A 56 -4.60 9.81 9.86
C THR A 56 -5.11 8.56 9.13
N LEU A 57 -6.35 8.61 8.65
CA LEU A 57 -6.91 7.60 7.76
C LEU A 57 -7.05 8.16 6.35
N GLY A 58 -6.33 7.59 5.40
CA GLY A 58 -6.39 7.94 3.98
C GLY A 58 -7.21 6.93 3.18
N LEU A 59 -8.34 7.37 2.62
CA LEU A 59 -9.15 6.60 1.68
C LEU A 59 -8.76 7.00 0.26
N MET A 60 -7.97 6.15 -0.39
CA MET A 60 -7.42 6.41 -1.71
C MET A 60 -7.62 5.21 -2.63
N PRO A 61 -8.09 5.37 -3.86
CA PRO A 61 -8.26 4.27 -4.79
C PRO A 61 -6.93 3.56 -5.09
N THR A 62 -7.01 2.33 -5.59
CA THR A 62 -5.84 1.63 -6.16
C THR A 62 -5.27 2.48 -7.30
N GLY A 63 -3.95 2.61 -7.37
CA GLY A 63 -3.29 3.53 -8.31
C GLY A 63 -3.34 5.01 -7.91
N GLY A 64 -3.97 5.37 -6.78
CA GLY A 64 -4.01 6.74 -6.25
C GLY A 64 -2.68 7.20 -5.61
N GLY A 65 -1.65 6.36 -5.60
CA GLY A 65 -0.33 6.69 -5.05
C GLY A 65 -0.28 6.64 -3.53
N LYS A 66 -0.97 5.69 -2.90
CA LYS A 66 -0.94 5.47 -1.43
C LYS A 66 0.48 5.39 -0.88
N SER A 67 1.40 4.69 -1.57
CA SER A 67 2.77 4.51 -1.09
C SER A 67 3.54 5.82 -0.91
N ILE A 68 3.31 6.82 -1.75
CA ILE A 68 3.93 8.15 -1.64
C ILE A 68 3.57 8.81 -0.31
N THR A 69 2.34 8.61 0.18
CA THR A 69 1.85 9.27 1.40
C THR A 69 2.57 8.85 2.68
N PHE A 70 3.27 7.72 2.67
CA PHE A 70 4.11 7.31 3.80
C PHE A 70 5.60 7.27 3.45
N GLN A 71 5.99 7.01 2.20
CA GLN A 71 7.39 6.94 1.84
C GLN A 71 8.07 8.32 1.89
N VAL A 72 7.41 9.36 1.39
CA VAL A 72 7.93 10.73 1.44
C VAL A 72 8.13 11.22 2.88
N PRO A 73 7.13 11.20 3.77
CA PRO A 73 7.33 11.63 5.15
C PRO A 73 8.32 10.73 5.92
N ALA A 74 8.40 9.43 5.62
CA ALA A 74 9.39 8.56 6.24
C ALA A 74 10.84 8.97 5.92
N ILE A 75 11.10 9.46 4.70
CA ILE A 75 12.42 9.97 4.31
C ILE A 75 12.68 11.34 4.95
N ALA A 76 11.65 12.16 5.10
CA ALA A 76 11.78 13.51 5.68
C ALA A 76 11.93 13.50 7.21
N MET A 77 11.28 12.57 7.90
CA MET A 77 11.23 12.51 9.35
C MET A 77 12.39 11.69 9.92
N GLU A 78 12.78 12.01 11.14
CA GLU A 78 13.80 11.24 11.85
C GLU A 78 13.20 10.03 12.54
N GLY A 79 13.84 8.87 12.39
CA GLY A 79 13.40 7.60 12.95
C GLY A 79 12.93 6.62 11.89
N VAL A 80 12.39 5.47 12.32
CA VAL A 80 11.92 4.41 11.44
C VAL A 80 10.40 4.50 11.26
N CYS A 81 9.94 4.49 10.01
CA CYS A 81 8.54 4.24 9.68
C CYS A 81 8.31 2.72 9.65
N ILE A 82 7.41 2.21 10.50
CA ILE A 82 7.00 0.80 10.48
C ILE A 82 5.81 0.67 9.56
N VAL A 83 5.95 -0.12 8.48
CA VAL A 83 4.90 -0.34 7.49
C VAL A 83 4.33 -1.74 7.64
N VAL A 84 3.11 -1.84 8.12
CA VAL A 84 2.39 -3.11 8.24
C VAL A 84 1.60 -3.36 6.95
N THR A 85 1.90 -4.46 6.26
CA THR A 85 1.23 -4.84 5.01
C THR A 85 1.04 -6.36 4.92
N PRO A 86 -0.08 -6.85 4.36
CA PRO A 86 -0.41 -8.27 4.37
C PRO A 86 0.23 -9.07 3.22
N LEU A 87 0.79 -8.39 2.23
CA LEU A 87 1.25 -8.99 0.98
C LEU A 87 2.78 -9.03 0.89
N ILE A 88 3.37 -10.20 1.14
CA ILE A 88 4.82 -10.38 1.17
C ILE A 88 5.46 -10.05 -0.20
N ALA A 89 4.83 -10.42 -1.31
CA ALA A 89 5.33 -10.10 -2.65
C ALA A 89 5.43 -8.59 -2.85
N LEU A 90 4.35 -7.85 -2.60
CA LEU A 90 4.32 -6.39 -2.70
C LEU A 90 5.34 -5.73 -1.77
N MET A 91 5.50 -6.26 -0.55
CA MET A 91 6.50 -5.80 0.41
C MET A 91 7.92 -5.91 -0.15
N LYS A 92 8.26 -7.04 -0.77
CA LYS A 92 9.57 -7.26 -1.39
C LYS A 92 9.82 -6.30 -2.54
N ASP A 93 8.86 -6.16 -3.44
CA ASP A 93 8.95 -5.27 -4.60
C ASP A 93 9.11 -3.81 -4.16
N GLN A 94 8.36 -3.36 -3.18
CA GLN A 94 8.50 -2.00 -2.65
C GLN A 94 9.85 -1.76 -1.98
N VAL A 95 10.35 -2.70 -1.18
CA VAL A 95 11.66 -2.60 -0.53
C VAL A 95 12.78 -2.57 -1.57
N GLU A 96 12.73 -3.41 -2.59
CA GLU A 96 13.70 -3.43 -3.67
C GLU A 96 13.71 -2.10 -4.43
N HIS A 97 12.54 -1.62 -4.81
CA HIS A 97 12.38 -0.34 -5.50
C HIS A 97 12.93 0.86 -4.69
N LEU A 98 12.66 0.89 -3.38
CA LEU A 98 13.20 1.91 -2.48
C LEU A 98 14.72 1.82 -2.34
N ARG A 99 15.28 0.60 -2.25
CA ARG A 99 16.73 0.39 -2.19
C ARG A 99 17.43 0.86 -3.46
N HIS A 100 16.87 0.60 -4.63
CA HIS A 100 17.40 1.12 -5.90
C HIS A 100 17.44 2.65 -5.95
N LYS A 101 16.55 3.31 -5.19
CA LYS A 101 16.55 4.77 -5.01
C LYS A 101 17.47 5.26 -3.88
N GLY A 102 18.24 4.37 -3.25
CA GLY A 102 19.14 4.72 -2.14
C GLY A 102 18.46 4.83 -0.77
N VAL A 103 17.19 4.49 -0.64
CA VAL A 103 16.46 4.53 0.64
C VAL A 103 16.75 3.27 1.46
N LYS A 104 17.05 3.43 2.77
CA LYS A 104 17.31 2.33 3.71
C LYS A 104 16.02 1.62 4.09
N ALA A 105 15.49 0.80 3.19
CA ALA A 105 14.27 0.02 3.38
C ALA A 105 14.57 -1.46 3.61
N TYR A 106 13.84 -2.09 4.54
CA TYR A 106 13.97 -3.50 4.87
C TYR A 106 12.60 -4.13 5.09
N ALA A 107 12.53 -5.46 4.91
CA ALA A 107 11.31 -6.23 5.14
C ALA A 107 11.56 -7.37 6.15
N ILE A 108 10.57 -7.64 6.99
CA ILE A 108 10.54 -8.79 7.90
C ILE A 108 9.24 -9.55 7.70
N TYR A 109 9.32 -10.84 7.30
CA TYR A 109 8.16 -11.68 7.06
C TYR A 109 8.38 -13.13 7.56
N SER A 110 7.35 -13.96 7.49
CA SER A 110 7.30 -15.25 8.16
C SER A 110 8.35 -16.27 7.72
N SER A 111 8.74 -16.29 6.43
CA SER A 111 9.69 -17.26 5.89
C SER A 111 11.16 -16.89 6.02
N MET A 112 11.48 -15.75 6.66
CA MET A 112 12.88 -15.32 6.88
C MET A 112 13.53 -16.06 8.04
N GLN A 113 14.85 -16.26 7.94
CA GLN A 113 15.65 -16.86 9.00
C GLN A 113 15.78 -15.90 10.20
N ARG A 114 15.78 -16.51 11.41
CA ARG A 114 15.85 -15.73 12.67
C ARG A 114 17.05 -14.80 12.74
N ALA A 115 18.22 -15.25 12.30
CA ALA A 115 19.45 -14.45 12.34
C ALA A 115 19.36 -13.19 11.46
N GLU A 116 18.76 -13.31 10.30
CA GLU A 116 18.53 -12.19 9.38
C GLU A 116 17.54 -11.17 9.96
N ILE A 117 16.45 -11.66 10.57
CA ILE A 117 15.47 -10.81 11.24
C ILE A 117 16.14 -10.01 12.37
N LEU A 118 16.93 -10.65 13.22
CA LEU A 118 17.63 -9.97 14.31
C LEU A 118 18.57 -8.89 13.80
N LYS A 119 19.34 -9.17 12.75
CA LYS A 119 20.24 -8.19 12.13
C LYS A 119 19.49 -6.95 11.63
N ILE A 120 18.32 -7.14 11.01
CA ILE A 120 17.50 -6.01 10.54
C ILE A 120 16.96 -5.21 11.73
N LEU A 121 16.45 -5.88 12.76
CA LEU A 121 15.93 -5.24 13.97
C LEU A 121 17.01 -4.47 14.72
N ASP A 122 18.21 -5.02 14.86
CA ASP A 122 19.35 -4.33 15.47
C ASP A 122 19.74 -3.08 14.67
N ASN A 123 19.76 -3.18 13.35
CA ASN A 123 20.02 -2.04 12.47
C ASN A 123 18.94 -0.95 12.63
N ALA A 124 17.67 -1.34 12.81
CA ALA A 124 16.57 -0.40 13.04
C ALA A 124 16.71 0.33 14.40
N VAL A 125 17.15 -0.38 15.46
CA VAL A 125 17.44 0.24 16.78
C VAL A 125 18.57 1.27 16.66
N LEU A 126 19.58 0.98 15.86
CA LEU A 126 20.75 1.86 15.64
C LEU A 126 20.49 3.02 14.66
N GLY A 127 19.26 3.17 14.14
CA GLY A 127 18.89 4.24 13.21
C GLY A 127 19.35 4.00 11.76
N GLY A 128 19.74 2.78 11.42
CA GLY A 128 20.17 2.39 10.07
C GLY A 128 19.00 2.02 9.13
N VAL A 129 17.75 2.25 9.53
CA VAL A 129 16.54 1.90 8.75
C VAL A 129 15.61 3.10 8.70
N THR A 130 15.18 3.46 7.49
CA THR A 130 14.17 4.51 7.25
C THR A 130 12.76 3.91 7.17
N LEU A 131 12.59 2.82 6.42
CA LEU A 131 11.31 2.10 6.31
C LEU A 131 11.51 0.62 6.66
N LEU A 132 10.73 0.14 7.62
CA LEU A 132 10.70 -1.25 8.02
C LEU A 132 9.32 -1.85 7.71
N TYR A 133 9.25 -2.62 6.64
CA TYR A 133 8.05 -3.37 6.26
C TYR A 133 7.95 -4.64 7.11
N VAL A 134 6.78 -4.89 7.67
CA VAL A 134 6.57 -6.01 8.60
C VAL A 134 5.25 -6.71 8.27
N SER A 135 5.28 -8.03 8.15
CA SER A 135 4.03 -8.79 8.07
C SER A 135 3.30 -8.79 9.41
N PRO A 136 1.96 -8.76 9.43
CA PRO A 136 1.18 -8.63 10.67
C PRO A 136 1.50 -9.71 11.71
N GLU A 137 1.82 -10.94 11.26
CA GLU A 137 2.14 -12.08 12.12
C GLU A 137 3.44 -11.87 12.94
N ARG A 138 4.31 -10.98 12.46
CA ARG A 138 5.58 -10.67 13.15
C ARG A 138 5.44 -9.67 14.28
N LEU A 139 4.37 -8.88 14.29
CA LEU A 139 4.16 -7.80 15.26
C LEU A 139 4.03 -8.32 16.70
N SER A 140 3.45 -9.49 16.89
CA SER A 140 3.26 -10.12 18.21
C SER A 140 4.45 -10.95 18.68
N THR A 141 5.52 -11.08 17.89
CA THR A 141 6.69 -11.86 18.32
C THR A 141 7.47 -11.13 19.40
N GLU A 142 7.89 -11.85 20.43
CA GLU A 142 8.64 -11.30 21.56
C GLU A 142 9.89 -10.53 21.12
N GLN A 143 10.61 -11.08 20.14
CA GLN A 143 11.81 -10.44 19.58
C GLN A 143 11.52 -9.08 18.97
N PHE A 144 10.44 -8.97 18.20
CA PHE A 144 10.02 -7.71 17.60
C PHE A 144 9.64 -6.69 18.68
N LEU A 145 8.83 -7.08 19.66
CA LEU A 145 8.36 -6.20 20.71
C LEU A 145 9.49 -5.68 21.61
N ILE A 146 10.49 -6.55 21.94
CA ILE A 146 11.68 -6.13 22.70
C ILE A 146 12.48 -5.07 21.93
N LYS A 147 12.75 -5.31 20.66
CA LYS A 147 13.53 -4.35 19.83
C LYS A 147 12.75 -3.06 19.55
N LEU A 148 11.44 -3.16 19.35
CA LEU A 148 10.55 -2.01 19.14
C LEU A 148 10.66 -0.99 20.28
N LYS A 149 10.77 -1.43 21.55
CA LYS A 149 10.92 -0.52 22.70
C LYS A 149 12.11 0.43 22.54
N HIS A 150 13.18 -0.02 21.90
CA HIS A 150 14.43 0.73 21.72
C HIS A 150 14.51 1.47 20.37
N MET A 151 13.58 1.24 19.45
CA MET A 151 13.55 1.97 18.17
C MET A 151 13.03 3.39 18.36
N LYS A 152 13.61 4.35 17.64
CA LYS A 152 13.00 5.65 17.42
C LYS A 152 12.01 5.53 16.26
N VAL A 153 10.72 5.43 16.56
CA VAL A 153 9.66 5.27 15.57
C VAL A 153 9.14 6.64 15.18
N SER A 154 9.19 6.99 13.88
CA SER A 154 8.63 8.23 13.36
C SER A 154 7.10 8.17 13.31
N PHE A 155 6.56 7.11 12.72
CA PHE A 155 5.13 6.79 12.68
C PHE A 155 4.91 5.34 12.25
N ILE A 156 3.68 4.86 12.38
CA ILE A 156 3.28 3.51 11.98
C ILE A 156 2.33 3.63 10.78
N THR A 157 2.65 2.99 9.67
CA THR A 157 1.76 2.88 8.52
C THR A 157 1.05 1.53 8.52
N VAL A 158 -0.25 1.54 8.33
CA VAL A 158 -1.11 0.36 8.19
C VAL A 158 -1.67 0.35 6.78
N ASP A 159 -1.05 -0.42 5.90
CA ASP A 159 -1.55 -0.62 4.55
C ASP A 159 -2.66 -1.67 4.56
N GLU A 160 -3.60 -1.56 3.60
CA GLU A 160 -4.84 -2.34 3.56
C GLU A 160 -5.57 -2.38 4.92
N ALA A 161 -5.70 -1.19 5.54
CA ALA A 161 -6.22 -1.05 6.90
C ALA A 161 -7.62 -1.64 7.11
N HIS A 162 -8.40 -1.85 6.03
CA HIS A 162 -9.69 -2.54 6.11
C HIS A 162 -9.57 -3.98 6.66
N CYS A 163 -8.39 -4.60 6.58
CA CYS A 163 -8.12 -5.93 7.14
C CYS A 163 -8.26 -6.00 8.67
N ILE A 164 -8.23 -4.87 9.39
CA ILE A 164 -8.42 -4.86 10.84
C ILE A 164 -9.91 -4.96 11.23
N SER A 165 -10.81 -4.66 10.30
CA SER A 165 -12.25 -4.56 10.54
C SER A 165 -12.98 -5.85 10.16
N GLN A 166 -13.81 -6.35 11.07
CA GLN A 166 -14.74 -7.47 10.79
C GLN A 166 -15.85 -7.07 9.80
N TRP A 167 -16.10 -5.78 9.64
CA TRP A 167 -17.02 -5.22 8.64
C TRP A 167 -16.36 -5.04 7.27
N GLY A 168 -15.02 -5.28 7.17
CA GLY A 168 -14.29 -5.32 5.92
C GLY A 168 -14.44 -6.66 5.21
N TYR A 169 -14.25 -6.67 3.90
CA TYR A 169 -14.36 -7.88 3.08
C TYR A 169 -13.19 -8.87 3.23
N ASP A 170 -12.07 -8.47 3.81
CA ASP A 170 -10.85 -9.29 4.01
C ASP A 170 -10.31 -9.13 5.45
N PHE A 171 -11.14 -9.51 6.44
CA PHE A 171 -10.72 -9.44 7.84
C PHE A 171 -9.57 -10.41 8.13
N ARG A 172 -8.51 -9.89 8.75
CA ARG A 172 -7.34 -10.66 9.16
C ARG A 172 -7.06 -10.49 10.65
N PRO A 173 -7.27 -11.53 11.47
CA PRO A 173 -7.05 -11.46 12.92
C PRO A 173 -5.65 -10.96 13.32
N SER A 174 -4.62 -11.26 12.51
CA SER A 174 -3.24 -10.80 12.75
C SER A 174 -3.09 -9.27 12.75
N TYR A 175 -4.01 -8.53 12.11
CA TYR A 175 -4.01 -7.05 12.14
C TYR A 175 -4.35 -6.49 13.51
N LEU A 176 -5.01 -7.24 14.38
CA LEU A 176 -5.30 -6.81 15.75
C LEU A 176 -4.02 -6.61 16.57
N ALA A 177 -2.91 -7.27 16.20
CA ALA A 177 -1.61 -7.07 16.82
C ALA A 177 -1.04 -5.65 16.64
N ILE A 178 -1.57 -4.86 15.71
CA ILE A 178 -1.16 -3.46 15.50
C ILE A 178 -1.49 -2.61 16.73
N SER A 179 -2.60 -2.90 17.40
CA SER A 179 -2.94 -2.21 18.66
C SER A 179 -1.91 -2.44 19.75
N GLU A 180 -1.24 -3.61 19.80
CA GLU A 180 -0.21 -3.91 20.78
C GLU A 180 1.07 -3.11 20.53
N ILE A 181 1.51 -2.97 19.27
CA ILE A 181 2.68 -2.13 18.97
C ILE A 181 2.43 -0.66 19.28
N ARG A 182 1.18 -0.19 19.12
CA ARG A 182 0.80 1.16 19.52
C ARG A 182 0.88 1.39 21.04
N LYS A 183 0.55 0.38 21.85
CA LYS A 183 0.74 0.45 23.31
C LYS A 183 2.22 0.57 23.71
N VAL A 184 3.13 -0.03 22.91
CA VAL A 184 4.58 0.08 23.11
C VAL A 184 5.13 1.43 22.67
N LYS A 185 4.51 2.04 21.64
CA LYS A 185 4.88 3.33 21.04
C LYS A 185 3.68 4.28 20.98
N PRO A 186 3.15 4.74 22.14
CA PRO A 186 1.94 5.57 22.19
C PRO A 186 2.15 6.96 21.60
N GLU A 187 3.39 7.41 21.48
CA GLU A 187 3.78 8.68 20.88
C GLU A 187 3.75 8.65 19.33
N ALA A 188 3.96 7.47 18.74
CA ALA A 188 4.02 7.34 17.29
C ALA A 188 2.62 7.46 16.67
N PRO A 189 2.37 8.44 15.79
CA PRO A 189 1.08 8.53 15.10
C PRO A 189 0.89 7.39 14.11
N VAL A 190 -0.37 7.10 13.77
CA VAL A 190 -0.72 6.02 12.85
C VAL A 190 -1.29 6.60 11.56
N LEU A 191 -0.72 6.19 10.43
CA LEU A 191 -1.25 6.40 9.09
C LEU A 191 -1.91 5.11 8.59
N ALA A 192 -3.23 5.07 8.58
CA ALA A 192 -4.00 3.96 8.02
C ALA A 192 -4.38 4.28 6.57
N LEU A 193 -4.16 3.33 5.66
CA LEU A 193 -4.44 3.49 4.23
C LEU A 193 -5.29 2.32 3.73
N THR A 194 -6.33 2.64 2.97
CA THR A 194 -7.13 1.62 2.29
C THR A 194 -7.79 2.19 1.04
N ALA A 195 -8.05 1.29 0.07
CA ALA A 195 -8.81 1.63 -1.13
C ALA A 195 -10.32 1.40 -0.96
N THR A 196 -10.72 0.63 0.05
CA THR A 196 -12.11 0.18 0.20
C THR A 196 -12.52 0.21 1.65
N ALA A 197 -13.48 1.07 1.99
CA ALA A 197 -14.08 1.08 3.32
C ALA A 197 -15.48 1.70 3.28
N THR A 198 -16.44 1.02 3.90
CA THR A 198 -17.75 1.59 4.19
C THR A 198 -17.66 2.57 5.37
N PRO A 199 -18.65 3.43 5.61
CA PRO A 199 -18.66 4.30 6.79
C PRO A 199 -18.44 3.53 8.11
N ALA A 200 -19.09 2.37 8.28
CA ALA A 200 -18.90 1.52 9.46
C ALA A 200 -17.46 0.97 9.57
N THR A 201 -16.85 0.58 8.45
CA THR A 201 -15.45 0.14 8.40
C THR A 201 -14.49 1.27 8.77
N ILE A 202 -14.77 2.50 8.34
CA ILE A 202 -13.95 3.69 8.63
C ILE A 202 -13.90 3.98 10.13
N ASP A 203 -15.04 3.91 10.80
CA ASP A 203 -15.11 4.12 12.24
C ASP A 203 -14.40 2.99 12.99
N ASP A 204 -14.65 1.74 12.62
CA ASP A 204 -14.04 0.56 13.24
C ASP A 204 -12.49 0.54 13.09
N ILE A 205 -11.96 0.95 11.94
CA ILE A 205 -10.50 1.10 11.74
C ILE A 205 -9.91 2.08 12.74
N GLN A 206 -10.47 3.27 12.86
CA GLN A 206 -9.97 4.32 13.75
C GLN A 206 -10.05 3.89 15.22
N ASP A 207 -11.17 3.27 15.62
CA ASP A 207 -11.38 2.79 16.98
C ASP A 207 -10.38 1.66 17.34
N LYS A 208 -10.21 0.67 16.47
CA LYS A 208 -9.28 -0.46 16.68
C LYS A 208 -7.80 -0.05 16.65
N LEU A 209 -7.45 0.95 15.85
CA LEU A 209 -6.11 1.54 15.83
C LEU A 209 -5.90 2.54 16.95
N GLY A 210 -6.91 2.83 17.77
CA GLY A 210 -6.83 3.75 18.91
C GLY A 210 -6.48 5.17 18.50
N PHE A 211 -7.11 5.71 17.47
CA PHE A 211 -6.90 7.08 17.04
C PHE A 211 -7.28 8.05 18.18
N LYS A 212 -6.39 8.99 18.49
CA LYS A 212 -6.65 10.02 19.52
C LYS A 212 -7.81 10.94 19.13
N GLN A 213 -7.92 11.22 17.83
CA GLN A 213 -9.01 11.96 17.22
C GLN A 213 -9.34 11.37 15.87
N LYS A 214 -10.63 11.30 15.51
CA LYS A 214 -11.06 10.85 14.19
C LYS A 214 -10.58 11.86 13.13
N ASN A 215 -9.83 11.36 12.16
CA ASN A 215 -9.21 12.18 11.13
C ASN A 215 -9.13 11.39 9.81
N VAL A 216 -9.96 11.75 8.84
CA VAL A 216 -10.16 11.00 7.60
C VAL A 216 -10.04 11.90 6.39
N PHE A 217 -9.13 11.56 5.50
CA PHE A 217 -9.02 12.15 4.18
C PHE A 217 -9.59 11.20 3.13
N ARG A 218 -10.43 11.73 2.23
CA ARG A 218 -11.13 10.93 1.22
C ARG A 218 -10.84 11.46 -0.17
N MET A 219 -10.34 10.60 -1.04
CA MET A 219 -10.26 10.87 -2.47
C MET A 219 -11.48 10.26 -3.17
N SER A 220 -11.92 10.88 -4.25
CA SER A 220 -12.97 10.29 -5.10
C SER A 220 -12.51 8.94 -5.66
N PHE A 221 -13.40 7.97 -5.62
CA PHE A 221 -13.17 6.66 -6.25
C PHE A 221 -13.59 6.63 -7.72
N GLU A 222 -14.11 7.73 -8.24
CA GLU A 222 -14.45 7.85 -9.65
C GLU A 222 -13.19 7.70 -10.52
N ARG A 223 -13.22 6.73 -11.40
CA ARG A 223 -12.15 6.43 -12.33
C ARG A 223 -12.58 6.80 -13.73
N LYS A 224 -12.37 8.06 -14.14
CA LYS A 224 -12.78 8.59 -15.45
C LYS A 224 -12.19 7.83 -16.65
N ASN A 225 -11.14 7.06 -16.43
CA ASN A 225 -10.48 6.22 -17.44
C ASN A 225 -10.94 4.76 -17.42
N LEU A 226 -11.95 4.39 -16.61
CA LEU A 226 -12.51 3.04 -16.55
C LEU A 226 -13.97 3.06 -16.98
N ALA A 227 -14.31 2.22 -17.97
CA ALA A 227 -15.67 1.96 -18.38
C ALA A 227 -16.14 0.62 -17.79
N TYR A 228 -17.27 0.62 -17.09
CA TYR A 228 -17.94 -0.59 -16.63
C TYR A 228 -19.00 -0.97 -17.64
N ILE A 229 -18.81 -2.09 -18.34
CA ILE A 229 -19.66 -2.53 -19.44
C ILE A 229 -20.26 -3.89 -19.08
N VAL A 230 -21.59 -3.98 -19.09
CA VAL A 230 -22.32 -5.24 -18.97
C VAL A 230 -22.91 -5.56 -20.32
N ARG A 231 -22.68 -6.78 -20.83
CA ARG A 231 -23.22 -7.26 -22.10
C ARG A 231 -23.98 -8.55 -21.91
N GLU A 232 -25.20 -8.61 -22.42
CA GLU A 232 -25.91 -9.86 -22.57
C GLU A 232 -25.47 -10.56 -23.85
N THR A 233 -25.19 -11.86 -23.77
CA THR A 233 -24.75 -12.66 -24.92
C THR A 233 -25.17 -14.11 -24.74
N SER A 234 -25.50 -14.77 -25.84
CA SER A 234 -25.76 -16.21 -25.89
C SER A 234 -24.46 -17.04 -25.86
N ASP A 235 -23.35 -16.46 -26.35
CA ASP A 235 -22.02 -17.11 -26.31
C ASP A 235 -20.99 -16.18 -25.66
N LYS A 236 -20.72 -16.45 -24.38
CA LYS A 236 -19.73 -15.69 -23.59
C LYS A 236 -18.30 -15.88 -24.09
N LYS A 237 -17.98 -17.06 -24.62
CA LYS A 237 -16.62 -17.37 -25.07
C LYS A 237 -16.28 -16.65 -26.36
N GLU A 238 -17.17 -16.67 -27.32
CA GLU A 238 -17.02 -15.96 -28.59
C GLU A 238 -16.93 -14.46 -28.35
N GLN A 239 -17.82 -13.91 -27.51
CA GLN A 239 -17.82 -12.51 -27.16
C GLN A 239 -16.52 -12.08 -26.45
N MET A 240 -15.97 -12.94 -25.59
CA MET A 240 -14.69 -12.68 -24.93
C MET A 240 -13.53 -12.64 -25.93
N VAL A 241 -13.45 -13.59 -26.87
CA VAL A 241 -12.45 -13.60 -27.96
C VAL A 241 -12.53 -12.31 -28.75
N HIS A 242 -13.72 -11.92 -29.19
CA HIS A 242 -13.95 -10.70 -29.98
C HIS A 242 -13.47 -9.42 -29.21
N ILE A 243 -13.75 -9.33 -27.89
CA ILE A 243 -13.27 -8.22 -27.08
C ILE A 243 -11.74 -8.22 -26.98
N LEU A 244 -11.14 -9.37 -26.73
CA LEU A 244 -9.68 -9.49 -26.58
C LEU A 244 -8.91 -9.22 -27.89
N GLU A 245 -9.50 -9.53 -29.03
CA GLU A 245 -8.95 -9.20 -30.35
C GLU A 245 -9.03 -7.71 -30.65
N SER A 246 -10.13 -7.07 -30.23
CA SER A 246 -10.39 -5.65 -30.55
C SER A 246 -9.61 -4.67 -29.65
N VAL A 247 -8.93 -5.13 -28.60
CA VAL A 247 -8.20 -4.29 -27.66
C VAL A 247 -6.71 -4.61 -27.69
N GLU A 248 -5.88 -3.58 -27.91
CA GLU A 248 -4.44 -3.68 -27.78
C GLU A 248 -4.03 -3.62 -26.29
N GLY A 249 -2.88 -4.23 -25.96
CA GLY A 249 -2.34 -4.30 -24.60
C GLY A 249 -2.75 -5.56 -23.84
N SER A 250 -2.38 -5.62 -22.58
CA SER A 250 -2.61 -6.78 -21.71
C SER A 250 -4.04 -6.86 -21.21
N ALA A 251 -4.49 -8.09 -20.92
CA ALA A 251 -5.81 -8.36 -20.38
C ALA A 251 -5.79 -9.35 -19.22
N ILE A 252 -6.81 -9.28 -18.36
CA ILE A 252 -7.07 -10.26 -17.32
C ILE A 252 -8.48 -10.82 -17.51
N VAL A 253 -8.61 -12.15 -17.42
CA VAL A 253 -9.92 -12.83 -17.43
C VAL A 253 -10.09 -13.56 -16.10
N TYR A 254 -11.05 -13.12 -15.28
CA TYR A 254 -11.35 -13.75 -14.01
C TYR A 254 -12.38 -14.86 -14.17
N VAL A 255 -12.10 -15.98 -13.57
CA VAL A 255 -12.99 -17.14 -13.51
C VAL A 255 -13.09 -17.71 -12.09
N TYR A 256 -14.19 -18.35 -11.77
CA TYR A 256 -14.51 -18.76 -10.40
C TYR A 256 -13.79 -20.00 -9.87
N SER A 257 -13.17 -20.84 -10.73
CA SER A 257 -12.51 -22.06 -10.27
C SER A 257 -11.14 -22.27 -10.90
N ARG A 258 -10.27 -23.02 -10.19
CA ARG A 258 -8.91 -23.38 -10.64
C ARG A 258 -8.93 -24.12 -11.97
N GLN A 259 -9.86 -25.07 -12.13
CA GLN A 259 -10.02 -25.83 -13.37
C GLN A 259 -10.40 -24.92 -14.54
N LYS A 260 -11.32 -23.97 -14.32
CA LYS A 260 -11.76 -23.01 -15.35
C LYS A 260 -10.63 -22.08 -15.79
N THR A 261 -9.63 -21.78 -14.95
CA THR A 261 -8.48 -20.97 -15.38
C THR A 261 -7.71 -21.65 -16.50
N LYS A 262 -7.44 -22.94 -16.36
CA LYS A 262 -6.73 -23.72 -17.36
C LYS A 262 -7.56 -23.91 -18.63
N GLU A 263 -8.82 -24.37 -18.51
CA GLU A 263 -9.73 -24.58 -19.64
C GLU A 263 -9.89 -23.30 -20.49
N MET A 264 -10.02 -22.15 -19.85
CA MET A 264 -10.20 -20.89 -20.54
C MET A 264 -8.92 -20.40 -21.20
N ALA A 265 -7.76 -20.57 -20.57
CA ALA A 265 -6.48 -20.26 -21.19
C ALA A 265 -6.22 -21.12 -22.43
N GLU A 266 -6.48 -22.43 -22.37
CA GLU A 266 -6.39 -23.36 -23.50
C GLU A 266 -7.36 -22.97 -24.64
N TYR A 267 -8.58 -22.57 -24.31
CA TYR A 267 -9.56 -22.09 -25.28
C TYR A 267 -9.07 -20.82 -26.01
N LEU A 268 -8.54 -19.84 -25.27
CA LEU A 268 -7.98 -18.62 -25.86
C LEU A 268 -6.78 -18.93 -26.76
N GLN A 269 -5.90 -19.85 -26.36
CA GLN A 269 -4.75 -20.29 -27.19
C GLN A 269 -5.22 -20.92 -28.49
N GLN A 270 -6.27 -21.78 -28.45
CA GLN A 270 -6.89 -22.38 -29.63
C GLN A 270 -7.51 -21.33 -30.57
N ALA A 271 -8.00 -20.23 -30.00
CA ALA A 271 -8.51 -19.07 -30.76
C ALA A 271 -7.39 -18.13 -31.25
N GLY A 272 -6.10 -18.47 -31.08
CA GLY A 272 -4.97 -17.66 -31.54
C GLY A 272 -4.55 -16.54 -30.61
N ILE A 273 -5.11 -16.44 -29.39
CA ILE A 273 -4.76 -15.43 -28.42
C ILE A 273 -3.75 -15.99 -27.40
N SER A 274 -2.58 -15.35 -27.27
CA SER A 274 -1.58 -15.78 -26.30
C SER A 274 -2.09 -15.59 -24.87
N ALA A 275 -2.20 -16.68 -24.11
CA ALA A 275 -2.77 -16.70 -22.76
C ALA A 275 -2.03 -17.66 -21.84
N THR A 276 -2.04 -17.36 -20.56
CA THR A 276 -1.61 -18.27 -19.49
C THR A 276 -2.63 -18.23 -18.35
N PHE A 277 -2.44 -19.08 -17.31
CA PHE A 277 -3.39 -19.12 -16.21
C PHE A 277 -2.72 -19.07 -14.84
N TYR A 278 -3.45 -18.54 -13.84
CA TYR A 278 -2.96 -18.35 -12.49
C TYR A 278 -4.03 -18.68 -11.44
N HIS A 279 -3.65 -19.45 -10.42
CA HIS A 279 -4.47 -19.72 -9.24
C HIS A 279 -3.62 -20.11 -8.03
N ALA A 280 -4.13 -19.98 -6.84
CA ALA A 280 -3.42 -20.26 -5.58
C ALA A 280 -2.94 -21.71 -5.41
N GLY A 281 -3.50 -22.65 -6.18
CA GLY A 281 -3.11 -24.07 -6.14
C GLY A 281 -1.89 -24.43 -6.99
N LEU A 282 -1.30 -23.48 -7.73
CA LEU A 282 -0.04 -23.67 -8.44
C LEU A 282 1.13 -23.57 -7.46
N GLU A 283 2.23 -24.25 -7.78
CA GLU A 283 3.50 -24.08 -7.07
C GLU A 283 4.03 -22.65 -7.19
N HIS A 284 4.82 -22.23 -6.21
CA HIS A 284 5.28 -20.84 -6.14
C HIS A 284 6.11 -20.47 -7.38
N SER A 285 7.04 -21.32 -7.79
CA SER A 285 7.87 -21.13 -8.99
C SER A 285 7.04 -20.97 -10.27
N THR A 286 6.02 -21.82 -10.45
CA THR A 286 5.11 -21.74 -11.60
C THR A 286 4.27 -20.45 -11.58
N ARG A 287 3.86 -19.99 -10.40
CA ARG A 287 3.15 -18.71 -10.27
C ARG A 287 4.02 -17.54 -10.68
N ASP A 288 5.26 -17.52 -10.20
CA ASP A 288 6.23 -16.47 -10.50
C ASP A 288 6.57 -16.45 -11.99
N GLU A 289 6.83 -17.62 -12.59
CA GLU A 289 7.11 -17.75 -14.02
C GLU A 289 5.97 -17.19 -14.88
N ARG A 290 4.72 -17.60 -14.62
CA ARG A 290 3.56 -17.17 -15.41
C ARG A 290 3.25 -15.69 -15.22
N GLN A 291 3.42 -15.16 -14.02
CA GLN A 291 3.29 -13.75 -13.73
C GLN A 291 4.34 -12.96 -14.51
N THR A 292 5.60 -13.40 -14.50
CA THR A 292 6.70 -12.78 -15.24
C THR A 292 6.43 -12.81 -16.75
N MET A 293 5.99 -13.92 -17.30
CA MET A 293 5.64 -14.01 -18.73
C MET A 293 4.58 -12.99 -19.14
N TRP A 294 3.58 -12.75 -18.27
CA TRP A 294 2.54 -11.77 -18.55
C TRP A 294 3.04 -10.35 -18.32
N GLN A 295 3.85 -10.10 -17.29
CA GLN A 295 4.44 -8.78 -17.02
C GLN A 295 5.38 -8.30 -18.12
N GLU A 296 6.13 -9.25 -18.73
CA GLU A 296 7.08 -8.99 -19.82
C GLU A 296 6.45 -9.08 -21.22
N ASP A 297 5.13 -9.05 -21.33
CA ASP A 297 4.38 -9.11 -22.60
C ASP A 297 4.60 -10.36 -23.45
N LYS A 298 5.18 -11.44 -22.87
CA LYS A 298 5.31 -12.72 -23.56
C LYS A 298 3.97 -13.41 -23.78
N VAL A 299 2.97 -13.08 -22.97
CA VAL A 299 1.57 -13.46 -23.15
C VAL A 299 0.66 -12.27 -22.93
N LYS A 300 -0.40 -12.14 -23.74
CA LYS A 300 -1.36 -11.04 -23.70
C LYS A 300 -2.35 -11.18 -22.54
N VAL A 301 -2.84 -12.40 -22.30
CA VAL A 301 -3.96 -12.64 -21.38
C VAL A 301 -3.55 -13.49 -20.18
N MET A 302 -3.85 -13.00 -18.99
CA MET A 302 -3.82 -13.78 -17.75
C MET A 302 -5.23 -14.23 -17.40
N VAL A 303 -5.46 -15.54 -17.42
CA VAL A 303 -6.71 -16.13 -16.92
C VAL A 303 -6.54 -16.54 -15.46
N ALA A 304 -7.31 -15.99 -14.55
CA ALA A 304 -7.03 -16.15 -13.13
C ALA A 304 -8.29 -16.33 -12.26
N THR A 305 -8.08 -16.88 -11.07
CA THR A 305 -9.01 -16.70 -9.95
C THR A 305 -8.67 -15.38 -9.23
N ASN A 306 -9.50 -14.99 -8.25
CA ASN A 306 -9.26 -13.82 -7.38
C ASN A 306 -7.92 -13.85 -6.60
N ALA A 307 -7.18 -14.95 -6.66
CA ALA A 307 -5.82 -15.04 -6.11
C ALA A 307 -4.78 -14.21 -6.89
N PHE A 308 -5.13 -13.75 -8.09
CA PHE A 308 -4.31 -12.88 -8.94
C PHE A 308 -4.88 -11.45 -8.91
N GLY A 309 -4.04 -10.46 -8.76
CA GLY A 309 -4.46 -9.05 -8.85
C GLY A 309 -3.98 -8.15 -7.71
N MET A 310 -3.98 -8.64 -6.47
CA MET A 310 -3.45 -7.83 -5.36
C MET A 310 -1.93 -7.66 -5.49
N GLY A 311 -1.46 -6.41 -5.48
CA GLY A 311 -0.03 -6.09 -5.55
C GLY A 311 0.60 -6.21 -6.94
N ILE A 312 -0.20 -6.38 -8.00
CA ILE A 312 0.29 -6.40 -9.38
C ILE A 312 0.21 -4.99 -9.96
N ASP A 313 1.34 -4.49 -10.42
CA ASP A 313 1.45 -3.22 -11.15
C ASP A 313 1.86 -3.52 -12.59
N LYS A 314 0.91 -3.33 -13.53
CA LYS A 314 1.13 -3.43 -14.97
C LYS A 314 0.31 -2.34 -15.68
N PRO A 315 0.99 -1.31 -16.20
CA PRO A 315 0.33 -0.08 -16.67
C PRO A 315 -0.46 -0.24 -17.97
N ASP A 316 -0.22 -1.29 -18.73
CA ASP A 316 -0.83 -1.55 -20.03
C ASP A 316 -2.04 -2.50 -20.01
N VAL A 317 -2.55 -2.86 -18.84
CA VAL A 317 -3.81 -3.62 -18.73
C VAL A 317 -4.97 -2.74 -19.23
N ARG A 318 -5.62 -3.17 -20.29
CA ARG A 318 -6.70 -2.42 -20.93
C ARG A 318 -8.08 -3.04 -20.75
N VAL A 319 -8.12 -4.36 -20.50
CA VAL A 319 -9.38 -5.09 -20.36
C VAL A 319 -9.32 -6.03 -19.16
N VAL A 320 -10.37 -6.01 -18.39
CA VAL A 320 -10.64 -7.01 -17.34
C VAL A 320 -12.03 -7.59 -17.62
N ILE A 321 -12.12 -8.90 -17.74
CA ILE A 321 -13.36 -9.65 -18.03
C ILE A 321 -13.69 -10.54 -16.83
N HIS A 322 -14.98 -10.56 -16.45
CA HIS A 322 -15.53 -11.40 -15.38
C HIS A 322 -16.57 -12.38 -15.90
#